data_95b1338824c70cb2f35dc10711feddec
#
_entry.id   95b1338824c70cb2f35dc10711feddec
#
_cell.length_a   1.000
_cell.length_b   1.000
_cell.length_c   1.000
_cell.angle_alpha   90.00
_cell.angle_beta   90.00
_cell.angle_gamma   90.00
#
_symmetry.space_group_name_H-M   'P 1'
#
loop_
_entity.id
_entity.type
_entity.pdbx_description
1 polymer ?
#
loop_
_entity_poly.entity_id
_entity_poly.type
_entity_poly.pdbx_seq_one_letter_code
_entity_poly.pdbx_strand_id
1 'polypeptide(L)'
;VPLYTRYFTTSEYGDVTLLYAFVAFLLIVLTYGMETAFFRFSQRHPNKSTVYSTSLISLLISSCLFLVLTLFNAQAIADALSFSAHPEYVQYFALILALDALSAISFAKLREQNRALRFASVRLFNIFVNIGLNLFFIVYCPLALSNNLQGAELIQNIYSEDIGIGYIFIANLVASALTLLLFVPEML
;
A
#
# COMPACT_ATOMS: atom_id res chain seq x y z
N VAL A 1 12.81 -5.94 8.36
CA VAL A 1 13.18 -5.52 9.74
C VAL A 1 14.69 -5.25 9.85
N PRO A 2 15.64 -6.19 9.56
CA PRO A 2 17.07 -5.93 9.75
C PRO A 2 17.61 -4.75 8.93
N LEU A 3 17.00 -4.46 7.76
CA LEU A 3 17.39 -3.32 6.92
C LEU A 3 17.11 -2.00 7.64
N TYR A 4 15.89 -1.82 8.13
CA TYR A 4 15.44 -0.56 8.74
C TYR A 4 16.19 -0.23 10.03
N THR A 5 16.42 -1.22 10.89
CA THR A 5 17.17 -1.03 12.15
C THR A 5 18.65 -0.69 11.94
N ARG A 6 19.19 -0.87 10.73
CA ARG A 6 20.56 -0.52 10.39
C ARG A 6 20.72 0.91 9.83
N TYR A 7 19.68 1.42 9.17
CA TYR A 7 19.72 2.70 8.46
C TYR A 7 18.93 3.81 9.16
N PHE A 8 17.97 3.45 10.01
CA PHE A 8 17.13 4.40 10.74
C PHE A 8 17.37 4.32 12.25
N THR A 9 17.10 5.43 12.93
CA THR A 9 17.14 5.50 14.39
C THR A 9 16.00 4.67 15.01
N THR A 10 16.12 4.35 16.30
CA THR A 10 15.09 3.60 17.03
C THR A 10 13.76 4.35 17.05
N SER A 11 13.80 5.69 17.10
CA SER A 11 12.60 6.54 17.05
C SER A 11 11.89 6.41 15.70
N GLU A 12 12.60 6.64 14.59
CA GLU A 12 12.07 6.54 13.24
C GLU A 12 11.50 5.14 12.93
N TYR A 13 12.17 4.09 13.40
CA TYR A 13 11.65 2.73 13.28
C TYR A 13 10.38 2.51 14.11
N GLY A 14 10.30 3.13 15.29
CA GLY A 14 9.11 3.16 16.12
C GLY A 14 7.92 3.78 15.39
N ASP A 15 8.14 4.92 14.75
CA ASP A 15 7.15 5.66 13.97
C ASP A 15 6.60 4.83 12.81
N VAL A 16 7.50 4.19 12.04
CA VAL A 16 7.11 3.27 10.96
C VAL A 16 6.24 2.13 11.48
N THR A 17 6.64 1.52 12.60
CA THR A 17 5.91 0.40 13.20
C THR A 17 4.52 0.83 13.68
N LEU A 18 4.42 2.00 14.32
CA LEU A 18 3.17 2.57 14.78
C LEU A 18 2.20 2.81 13.61
N LEU A 19 2.70 3.46 12.56
CA LEU A 19 1.90 3.74 11.36
C LEU A 19 1.40 2.46 10.68
N TYR A 20 2.25 1.43 10.54
CA TYR A 20 1.81 0.14 9.99
C TYR A 20 0.78 -0.58 10.87
N ALA A 21 0.85 -0.42 12.19
CA ALA A 21 -0.19 -0.95 13.09
C ALA A 21 -1.55 -0.26 12.85
N PHE A 22 -1.57 1.07 12.67
CA PHE A 22 -2.79 1.79 12.28
C PHE A 22 -3.31 1.35 10.91
N VAL A 23 -2.42 1.17 9.93
CA VAL A 23 -2.80 0.68 8.58
C VAL A 23 -3.48 -0.68 8.68
N ALA A 24 -2.92 -1.62 9.44
CA ALA A 24 -3.50 -2.95 9.60
C ALA A 24 -4.91 -2.89 10.22
N PHE A 25 -5.11 -2.05 11.24
CA PHE A 25 -6.41 -1.83 11.86
C PHE A 25 -7.41 -1.17 10.90
N LEU A 26 -7.00 -0.07 10.26
CA LEU A 26 -7.86 0.69 9.35
C LEU A 26 -8.25 -0.11 8.11
N LEU A 27 -7.37 -1.00 7.62
CA LEU A 27 -7.69 -1.87 6.50
C LEU A 27 -8.86 -2.82 6.84
N ILE A 28 -8.90 -3.35 8.07
CA ILE A 28 -10.01 -4.19 8.54
C ILE A 28 -11.31 -3.37 8.56
N VAL A 29 -11.25 -2.16 9.09
CA VAL A 29 -12.41 -1.25 9.14
C VAL A 29 -12.87 -0.88 7.73
N LEU A 30 -11.95 -0.54 6.83
CA LEU A 30 -12.25 -0.09 5.47
C LEU A 30 -12.82 -1.22 4.60
N THR A 31 -12.36 -2.45 4.81
CA THR A 31 -12.89 -3.63 4.10
C THR A 31 -14.18 -4.18 4.71
N TYR A 32 -14.51 -3.80 5.94
CA TYR A 32 -15.75 -4.13 6.71
C TYR A 32 -16.30 -5.55 6.46
N GLY A 33 -15.39 -6.52 6.36
CA GLY A 33 -15.74 -7.93 6.15
C GLY A 33 -16.27 -8.27 4.75
N MET A 34 -16.08 -7.39 3.75
CA MET A 34 -16.56 -7.60 2.39
C MET A 34 -16.01 -8.87 1.74
N GLU A 35 -14.80 -9.31 2.08
CA GLU A 35 -14.27 -10.59 1.60
C GLU A 35 -15.16 -11.77 2.04
N THR A 36 -15.54 -11.80 3.33
CA THR A 36 -16.42 -12.85 3.86
C THR A 36 -17.81 -12.79 3.23
N ALA A 37 -18.35 -11.59 3.07
CA ALA A 37 -19.62 -11.38 2.38
C ALA A 37 -19.56 -11.89 0.93
N PHE A 38 -18.49 -11.52 0.21
CA PHE A 38 -18.27 -11.98 -1.17
C PHE A 38 -18.26 -13.51 -1.26
N PHE A 39 -17.52 -14.23 -0.43
CA PHE A 39 -17.49 -15.70 -0.43
C PHE A 39 -18.87 -16.29 -0.17
N ARG A 40 -19.59 -15.77 0.82
CA ARG A 40 -20.93 -16.26 1.17
C ARG A 40 -21.93 -16.07 0.05
N PHE A 41 -21.94 -14.90 -0.58
CA PHE A 41 -22.91 -14.59 -1.62
C PHE A 41 -22.54 -15.22 -2.98
N SER A 42 -21.25 -15.33 -3.30
CA SER A 42 -20.81 -15.98 -4.55
C SER A 42 -21.15 -17.48 -4.61
N GLN A 43 -21.28 -18.14 -3.44
CA GLN A 43 -21.73 -19.54 -3.36
C GLN A 43 -23.23 -19.72 -3.54
N ARG A 44 -24.04 -18.68 -3.26
CA ARG A 44 -25.50 -18.76 -3.27
C ARG A 44 -26.12 -18.11 -4.50
N HIS A 45 -25.45 -17.16 -5.10
CA HIS A 45 -25.96 -16.41 -6.24
C HIS A 45 -25.55 -17.05 -7.57
N PRO A 46 -26.46 -17.25 -8.52
CA PRO A 46 -26.15 -17.88 -9.81
C PRO A 46 -25.16 -17.03 -10.64
N ASN A 47 -25.22 -15.71 -10.50
CA ASN A 47 -24.31 -14.79 -11.22
C ASN A 47 -23.22 -14.26 -10.28
N LYS A 48 -22.07 -14.94 -10.23
CA LYS A 48 -20.91 -14.56 -9.42
C LYS A 48 -20.28 -13.22 -9.83
N SER A 49 -20.38 -12.86 -11.12
CA SER A 49 -19.86 -11.60 -11.64
C SER A 49 -20.59 -10.41 -11.01
N THR A 50 -21.92 -10.49 -10.88
CA THR A 50 -22.71 -9.44 -10.21
C THR A 50 -22.30 -9.26 -8.76
N VAL A 51 -22.08 -10.36 -8.03
CA VAL A 51 -21.62 -10.29 -6.63
C VAL A 51 -20.27 -9.61 -6.53
N TYR A 52 -19.34 -9.97 -7.42
CA TYR A 52 -18.00 -9.35 -7.48
C TYR A 52 -18.08 -7.85 -7.78
N SER A 53 -18.81 -7.45 -8.84
CA SER A 53 -18.94 -6.05 -9.23
C SER A 53 -19.60 -5.21 -8.14
N THR A 54 -20.64 -5.72 -7.48
CA THR A 54 -21.29 -5.04 -6.35
C THR A 54 -20.32 -4.84 -5.18
N SER A 55 -19.56 -5.89 -4.84
CA SER A 55 -18.56 -5.80 -3.76
C SER A 55 -17.43 -4.81 -4.10
N LEU A 56 -16.96 -4.82 -5.35
CA LEU A 56 -15.91 -3.92 -5.81
C LEU A 56 -16.39 -2.46 -5.81
N ILE A 57 -17.60 -2.18 -6.32
CA ILE A 57 -18.17 -0.83 -6.33
C ILE A 57 -18.39 -0.32 -4.90
N SER A 58 -18.88 -1.17 -4.01
CA SER A 58 -19.06 -0.82 -2.60
C SER A 58 -17.74 -0.40 -1.93
N LEU A 59 -16.68 -1.19 -2.14
CA LEU A 59 -15.34 -0.86 -1.63
C LEU A 59 -14.76 0.38 -2.30
N LEU A 60 -15.01 0.58 -3.58
CA LEU A 60 -14.55 1.77 -4.30
C LEU A 60 -15.19 3.03 -3.71
N ILE A 61 -16.51 3.02 -3.49
CA ILE A 61 -17.21 4.18 -2.89
C ILE A 61 -16.68 4.46 -1.48
N SER A 62 -16.57 3.44 -0.62
CA SER A 62 -16.08 3.61 0.75
C SER A 62 -14.61 4.05 0.78
N SER A 63 -13.76 3.53 -0.10
CA SER A 63 -12.35 3.93 -0.22
C SER A 63 -12.21 5.37 -0.74
N CYS A 64 -13.01 5.78 -1.72
CA CYS A 64 -13.03 7.16 -2.19
C CYS A 64 -13.49 8.13 -1.08
N LEU A 65 -14.54 7.79 -0.35
CA LEU A 65 -15.01 8.60 0.77
C LEU A 65 -13.93 8.71 1.86
N PHE A 66 -13.29 7.59 2.20
CA PHE A 66 -12.18 7.56 3.16
C PHE A 66 -11.02 8.44 2.69
N LEU A 67 -10.60 8.35 1.42
CA LEU A 67 -9.55 9.18 0.85
C LEU A 67 -9.88 10.67 0.96
N VAL A 68 -11.08 11.06 0.53
CA VAL A 68 -11.52 12.45 0.60
C VAL A 68 -11.45 12.96 2.03
N LEU A 69 -12.05 12.24 2.98
CA LEU A 69 -12.05 12.63 4.38
C LEU A 69 -10.63 12.72 4.98
N THR A 70 -9.76 11.76 4.67
CA THR A 70 -8.39 11.73 5.19
C THR A 70 -7.52 12.81 4.57
N LEU A 71 -7.61 13.06 3.25
CA LEU A 71 -6.81 14.07 2.58
C LEU A 71 -7.18 15.49 3.03
N PHE A 72 -8.47 15.77 3.23
CA PHE A 72 -8.92 17.07 3.75
C PHE A 72 -8.51 17.32 5.22
N ASN A 73 -8.31 16.25 6.00
CA ASN A 73 -7.94 16.35 7.41
C ASN A 73 -6.50 15.86 7.67
N ALA A 74 -5.66 15.73 6.63
CA ALA A 74 -4.32 15.13 6.75
C ALA A 74 -3.46 15.81 7.82
N GLN A 75 -3.46 17.15 7.90
CA GLN A 75 -2.72 17.88 8.92
C GLN A 75 -3.24 17.59 10.34
N ALA A 76 -4.56 17.64 10.55
CA ALA A 76 -5.15 17.39 11.86
C ALA A 76 -4.89 15.95 12.34
N ILE A 77 -4.89 14.97 11.41
CA ILE A 77 -4.55 13.59 11.69
C ILE A 77 -3.06 13.44 12.01
N ALA A 78 -2.20 14.10 11.24
CA ALA A 78 -0.75 14.12 11.48
C ALA A 78 -0.43 14.71 12.86
N ASP A 79 -1.09 15.81 13.24
CA ASP A 79 -0.92 16.45 14.56
C ASP A 79 -1.36 15.51 15.69
N ALA A 80 -2.47 14.81 15.52
CA ALA A 80 -2.98 13.84 16.51
C ALA A 80 -2.07 12.62 16.66
N LEU A 81 -1.34 12.23 15.60
CA LEU A 81 -0.40 11.11 15.60
C LEU A 81 1.04 11.52 15.94
N SER A 82 1.28 12.78 16.28
CA SER A 82 2.62 13.36 16.56
C SER A 82 3.56 13.39 15.33
N PHE A 83 3.00 13.45 14.12
CA PHE A 83 3.72 13.60 12.84
C PHE A 83 3.47 14.97 12.20
N SER A 84 3.29 16.02 13.00
CA SER A 84 2.92 17.36 12.53
C SER A 84 3.84 17.94 11.45
N ALA A 85 5.12 17.53 11.45
CA ALA A 85 6.10 17.96 10.44
C ALA A 85 5.94 17.24 9.09
N HIS A 86 5.23 16.10 9.05
CA HIS A 86 5.15 15.20 7.89
C HIS A 86 3.72 14.74 7.59
N PRO A 87 2.77 15.66 7.28
CA PRO A 87 1.40 15.29 6.93
C PRO A 87 1.32 14.42 5.66
N GLU A 88 2.34 14.46 4.81
CA GLU A 88 2.46 13.61 3.62
C GLU A 88 2.45 12.11 3.97
N TYR A 89 2.92 11.70 5.14
CA TYR A 89 2.85 10.29 5.55
C TYR A 89 1.40 9.81 5.68
N VAL A 90 0.53 10.64 6.24
CA VAL A 90 -0.92 10.34 6.32
C VAL A 90 -1.53 10.20 4.94
N GLN A 91 -1.12 11.05 3.98
CA GLN A 91 -1.60 10.99 2.59
C GLN A 91 -1.14 9.70 1.90
N TYR A 92 0.13 9.31 2.05
CA TYR A 92 0.64 8.05 1.49
C TYR A 92 -0.12 6.85 2.05
N PHE A 93 -0.36 6.82 3.36
CA PHE A 93 -1.11 5.74 4.00
C PHE A 93 -2.57 5.68 3.56
N ALA A 94 -3.22 6.81 3.41
CA ALA A 94 -4.59 6.85 2.91
C ALA A 94 -4.70 6.24 1.50
N LEU A 95 -3.74 6.57 0.63
CA LEU A 95 -3.66 6.01 -0.72
C LEU A 95 -3.36 4.50 -0.70
N ILE A 96 -2.39 4.07 0.10
CA ILE A 96 -2.05 2.64 0.26
C ILE A 96 -3.29 1.85 0.72
N LEU A 97 -3.98 2.33 1.76
CA LEU A 97 -5.18 1.69 2.31
C LEU A 97 -6.30 1.55 1.28
N ALA A 98 -6.54 2.60 0.50
CA ALA A 98 -7.56 2.57 -0.55
C ALA A 98 -7.23 1.55 -1.66
N LEU A 99 -5.97 1.51 -2.11
CA LEU A 99 -5.50 0.56 -3.12
C LEU A 99 -5.54 -0.89 -2.59
N ASP A 100 -5.14 -1.10 -1.35
CA ASP A 100 -5.12 -2.42 -0.72
C ASP A 100 -6.55 -2.93 -0.47
N ALA A 101 -7.49 -2.07 -0.05
CA ALA A 101 -8.89 -2.43 0.11
C ALA A 101 -9.54 -2.89 -1.22
N LEU A 102 -9.25 -2.18 -2.32
CA LEU A 102 -9.72 -2.59 -3.65
C LEU A 102 -9.08 -3.89 -4.13
N SER A 103 -7.79 -4.08 -3.82
CA SER A 103 -7.07 -5.31 -4.16
C SER A 103 -7.57 -6.51 -3.36
N ALA A 104 -8.08 -6.31 -2.13
CA ALA A 104 -8.56 -7.38 -1.25
C ALA A 104 -9.68 -8.21 -1.90
N ILE A 105 -10.67 -7.56 -2.54
CA ILE A 105 -11.77 -8.27 -3.19
C ILE A 105 -11.31 -9.00 -4.45
N SER A 106 -10.32 -8.46 -5.18
CA SER A 106 -9.73 -9.13 -6.34
C SER A 106 -8.94 -10.37 -5.93
N PHE A 107 -8.20 -10.31 -4.83
CA PHE A 107 -7.58 -11.47 -4.21
C PHE A 107 -8.63 -12.52 -3.74
N ALA A 108 -9.75 -12.07 -3.18
CA ALA A 108 -10.86 -12.95 -2.80
C ALA A 108 -11.45 -13.68 -4.02
N LYS A 109 -11.63 -12.97 -5.15
CA LYS A 109 -12.08 -13.57 -6.42
C LYS A 109 -11.13 -14.67 -6.91
N LEU A 110 -9.80 -14.45 -6.88
CA LEU A 110 -8.84 -15.48 -7.26
C LEU A 110 -8.91 -16.71 -6.36
N ARG A 111 -9.11 -16.52 -5.04
CA ARG A 111 -9.30 -17.63 -4.10
C ARG A 111 -10.60 -18.39 -4.36
N GLU A 112 -11.68 -17.69 -4.63
CA GLU A 112 -12.98 -18.29 -4.96
C GLU A 112 -12.90 -19.15 -6.23
N GLN A 113 -12.12 -18.70 -7.23
CA GLN A 113 -11.90 -19.40 -8.49
C GLN A 113 -10.82 -20.51 -8.40
N ASN A 114 -10.25 -20.78 -7.22
CA ASN A 114 -9.14 -21.72 -7.02
C ASN A 114 -7.89 -21.40 -7.88
N ARG A 115 -7.67 -20.15 -8.26
CA ARG A 115 -6.51 -19.70 -9.07
C ARG A 115 -5.29 -19.41 -8.19
N ALA A 116 -4.83 -20.44 -7.45
CA ALA A 116 -3.76 -20.31 -6.45
C ALA A 116 -2.44 -19.78 -7.03
N LEU A 117 -2.05 -20.21 -8.23
CA LEU A 117 -0.81 -19.76 -8.88
C LEU A 117 -0.87 -18.25 -9.20
N ARG A 118 -1.99 -17.76 -9.73
CA ARG A 118 -2.18 -16.33 -10.02
C ARG A 118 -2.16 -15.51 -8.74
N PHE A 119 -2.85 -15.97 -7.70
CA PHE A 119 -2.83 -15.36 -6.38
C PHE A 119 -1.39 -15.24 -5.84
N ALA A 120 -0.64 -16.36 -5.84
CA ALA A 120 0.74 -16.38 -5.36
C ALA A 120 1.66 -15.47 -6.20
N SER A 121 1.53 -15.50 -7.54
CA SER A 121 2.34 -14.66 -8.43
C SER A 121 2.15 -13.17 -8.16
N VAL A 122 0.90 -12.70 -8.00
CA VAL A 122 0.61 -11.29 -7.71
C VAL A 122 1.14 -10.90 -6.33
N ARG A 123 0.98 -11.76 -5.31
CA ARG A 123 1.55 -11.52 -3.97
C ARG A 123 3.06 -11.46 -3.99
N LEU A 124 3.73 -12.40 -4.65
CA LEU A 124 5.18 -12.40 -4.77
C LEU A 124 5.68 -11.17 -5.53
N PHE A 125 5.01 -10.79 -6.63
CA PHE A 125 5.33 -9.58 -7.37
C PHE A 125 5.27 -8.33 -6.47
N ASN A 126 4.19 -8.15 -5.69
CA ASN A 126 4.08 -7.05 -4.73
C ASN A 126 5.26 -7.02 -3.75
N ILE A 127 5.60 -8.18 -3.17
CA ILE A 127 6.72 -8.30 -2.22
C ILE A 127 8.05 -7.94 -2.90
N PHE A 128 8.31 -8.44 -4.12
CA PHE A 128 9.55 -8.16 -4.84
C PHE A 128 9.68 -6.68 -5.20
N VAL A 129 8.60 -6.05 -5.66
CA VAL A 129 8.59 -4.61 -5.96
C VAL A 129 8.85 -3.81 -4.68
N ASN A 130 8.15 -4.12 -3.59
CA ASN A 130 8.31 -3.42 -2.32
C ASN A 130 9.74 -3.55 -1.79
N ILE A 131 10.30 -4.76 -1.74
CA ILE A 131 11.68 -5.00 -1.29
C ILE A 131 12.67 -4.31 -2.24
N GLY A 132 12.49 -4.45 -3.55
CA GLY A 132 13.37 -3.87 -4.56
C GLY A 132 13.45 -2.35 -4.45
N LEU A 133 12.30 -1.68 -4.31
CA LEU A 133 12.24 -0.23 -4.15
C LEU A 133 12.83 0.22 -2.80
N ASN A 134 12.59 -0.51 -1.71
CA ASN A 134 13.20 -0.21 -0.43
C ASN A 134 14.73 -0.34 -0.48
N LEU A 135 15.27 -1.39 -1.12
CA LEU A 135 16.71 -1.54 -1.32
C LEU A 135 17.26 -0.43 -2.21
N PHE A 136 16.53 -0.05 -3.25
CA PHE A 136 16.92 1.02 -4.14
C PHE A 136 17.01 2.37 -3.42
N PHE A 137 15.95 2.79 -2.74
CA PHE A 137 15.92 4.11 -2.08
C PHE A 137 16.75 4.17 -0.80
N ILE A 138 16.76 3.12 0.03
CA ILE A 138 17.41 3.16 1.34
C ILE A 138 18.88 2.79 1.26
N VAL A 139 19.29 1.93 0.32
CA VAL A 139 20.68 1.43 0.24
C VAL A 139 21.39 1.99 -0.98
N TYR A 140 20.82 1.80 -2.17
CA TYR A 140 21.52 2.13 -3.41
C TYR A 140 21.65 3.64 -3.63
N CYS A 141 20.59 4.43 -3.45
CA CYS A 141 20.63 5.88 -3.67
C CYS A 141 21.65 6.60 -2.79
N PRO A 142 21.70 6.41 -1.45
CA PRO A 142 22.74 7.02 -0.62
C PRO A 142 24.15 6.56 -0.99
N LEU A 143 24.35 5.28 -1.28
CA LEU A 143 25.65 4.74 -1.71
C LEU A 143 26.10 5.33 -3.06
N ALA A 144 25.20 5.47 -4.00
CA ALA A 144 25.52 6.03 -5.32
C ALA A 144 25.90 7.51 -5.24
N LEU A 145 25.23 8.27 -4.38
CA LEU A 145 25.56 9.69 -4.14
C LEU A 145 26.88 9.86 -3.41
N SER A 146 27.13 9.06 -2.35
CA SER A 146 28.36 9.16 -1.56
C SER A 146 29.62 8.76 -2.34
N ASN A 147 29.51 7.80 -3.28
CA ASN A 147 30.64 7.29 -4.06
C ASN A 147 30.70 7.86 -5.49
N ASN A 148 29.84 8.83 -5.84
CA ASN A 148 29.78 9.45 -7.17
C ASN A 148 29.71 8.42 -8.31
N LEU A 149 28.89 7.37 -8.12
CA LEU A 149 28.73 6.29 -9.10
C LEU A 149 28.04 6.77 -10.37
N GLN A 150 28.20 6.01 -11.47
CA GLN A 150 27.51 6.31 -12.74
C GLN A 150 25.98 6.40 -12.51
N GLY A 151 25.39 7.54 -12.89
CA GLY A 151 23.95 7.80 -12.69
C GLY A 151 23.62 8.66 -11.44
N ALA A 152 24.62 9.12 -10.68
CA ALA A 152 24.41 10.01 -9.54
C ALA A 152 23.60 11.26 -9.88
N GLU A 153 23.78 11.83 -11.09
CA GLU A 153 23.01 12.99 -11.56
C GLU A 153 21.51 12.71 -11.70
N LEU A 154 21.14 11.52 -12.16
CA LEU A 154 19.73 11.10 -12.24
C LEU A 154 19.14 10.84 -10.86
N ILE A 155 19.96 10.28 -9.96
CA ILE A 155 19.54 9.99 -8.58
C ILE A 155 19.31 11.29 -7.81
N GLN A 156 20.13 12.32 -7.99
CA GLN A 156 19.94 13.65 -7.37
C GLN A 156 18.58 14.29 -7.70
N ASN A 157 18.04 14.00 -8.87
CA ASN A 157 16.72 14.53 -9.27
C ASN A 157 15.54 13.75 -8.66
N ILE A 158 15.76 12.51 -8.21
CA ILE A 158 14.70 11.59 -7.74
C ILE A 158 14.79 11.38 -6.23
N TYR A 159 15.98 11.52 -5.65
CA TYR A 159 16.26 11.24 -4.25
C TYR A 159 16.57 12.53 -3.48
N SER A 160 15.88 12.73 -2.36
CA SER A 160 16.16 13.77 -1.37
C SER A 160 16.34 13.14 0.01
N GLU A 161 17.38 13.53 0.71
CA GLU A 161 17.63 13.05 2.09
C GLU A 161 16.52 13.46 3.07
N ASP A 162 15.82 14.58 2.80
CA ASP A 162 14.74 15.11 3.64
C ASP A 162 13.52 14.18 3.72
N ILE A 163 13.33 13.31 2.72
CA ILE A 163 12.19 12.38 2.70
C ILE A 163 12.38 11.24 3.73
N GLY A 164 13.62 10.86 4.06
CA GLY A 164 13.93 9.87 5.08
C GLY A 164 13.09 8.60 5.02
N ILE A 165 12.36 8.31 6.11
CA ILE A 165 11.47 7.14 6.21
C ILE A 165 10.31 7.15 5.22
N GLY A 166 9.98 8.31 4.62
CA GLY A 166 8.92 8.44 3.60
C GLY A 166 9.14 7.53 2.40
N TYR A 167 10.38 7.18 2.06
CA TYR A 167 10.67 6.22 0.98
C TYR A 167 10.10 4.82 1.22
N ILE A 168 9.96 4.41 2.48
CA ILE A 168 9.32 3.13 2.83
C ILE A 168 7.85 3.16 2.38
N PHE A 169 7.18 4.30 2.59
CA PHE A 169 5.78 4.49 2.24
C PHE A 169 5.58 4.63 0.74
N ILE A 170 6.47 5.36 0.07
CA ILE A 170 6.48 5.47 -1.40
C ILE A 170 6.68 4.09 -2.04
N ALA A 171 7.63 3.30 -1.55
CA ALA A 171 7.85 1.95 -2.06
C ALA A 171 6.61 1.06 -1.90
N ASN A 172 5.93 1.14 -0.76
CA ASN A 172 4.69 0.40 -0.53
C ASN A 172 3.55 0.91 -1.41
N LEU A 173 3.40 2.24 -1.55
CA LEU A 173 2.40 2.85 -2.43
C LEU A 173 2.55 2.38 -3.88
N VAL A 174 3.76 2.41 -4.41
CA VAL A 174 4.05 1.92 -5.77
C VAL A 174 3.74 0.43 -5.90
N ALA A 175 4.13 -0.38 -4.91
CA ALA A 175 3.84 -1.81 -4.92
C ALA A 175 2.33 -2.09 -4.91
N SER A 176 1.54 -1.37 -4.10
CA SER A 176 0.07 -1.50 -4.05
C SER A 176 -0.58 -1.02 -5.34
N ALA A 177 -0.12 0.09 -5.92
CA ALA A 177 -0.61 0.59 -7.20
C ALA A 177 -0.36 -0.40 -8.35
N LEU A 178 0.85 -0.94 -8.46
CA LEU A 178 1.19 -1.96 -9.46
C LEU A 178 0.39 -3.25 -9.25
N THR A 179 0.14 -3.64 -8.00
CA THR A 179 -0.72 -4.78 -7.68
C THR A 179 -2.14 -4.58 -8.18
N LEU A 180 -2.72 -3.40 -7.95
CA LEU A 180 -4.06 -3.08 -8.45
C LEU A 180 -4.09 -3.07 -9.99
N LEU A 181 -3.05 -2.55 -10.65
CA LEU A 181 -2.94 -2.58 -12.11
C LEU A 181 -2.92 -4.01 -12.67
N LEU A 182 -2.25 -4.94 -11.97
CA LEU A 182 -2.26 -6.36 -12.36
C LEU A 182 -3.65 -7.01 -12.25
N PHE A 183 -4.56 -6.42 -11.46
CA PHE A 183 -5.94 -6.88 -11.32
C PHE A 183 -6.92 -6.26 -12.33
N VAL A 184 -6.50 -5.27 -13.12
CA VAL A 184 -7.38 -4.66 -14.14
C VAL A 184 -8.04 -5.70 -15.05
N PRO A 185 -7.32 -6.76 -15.56
CA PRO A 185 -7.96 -7.80 -16.37
C PRO A 185 -9.01 -8.63 -15.62
N GLU A 186 -8.90 -8.73 -14.30
CA GLU A 186 -9.89 -9.43 -13.46
C GLU A 186 -11.10 -8.53 -13.10
N MET A 187 -10.96 -7.21 -13.23
CA MET A 187 -12.00 -6.23 -12.93
C MET A 187 -12.92 -5.96 -14.13
N LEU A 188 -12.44 -6.15 -15.34
CA LEU A 188 -13.16 -6.03 -16.61
C LEU A 188 -13.88 -7.33 -16.96
#